data_304cef7401227951585c85df1cdec382
#
_entry.id   304cef7401227951585c85df1cdec382
#
_cell.length_a   1.000
_cell.length_b   1.000
_cell.length_c   1.000
_cell.angle_alpha   90.00
_cell.angle_beta   90.00
_cell.angle_gamma   90.00
#
_symmetry.space_group_name_H-M   'P 1'
#
loop_
_entity.id
_entity.type
_entity.pdbx_description
1 polymer ?
#
loop_
_entity_poly.entity_id
_entity_poly.type
_entity_poly.pdbx_seq_one_letter_code
_entity_poly.pdbx_strand_id
1 'polypeptide(L)'
;VPMKRVDSVISLIYSLSKSEKKHFSLQVIKDKEEKDYLVIYDIIIKSKQPNGNIVKEEFYRRNPNGSFEVSIQYLYEKLTDTLLTLRKKKDIYYDLLNDLCKARMLYERSLFEECFEMLSNTIKQAQFYENNEILTIALKLELEYLLRLNFPNMTEQELFHKHFIQNETLKKIRKITEQSSLHNLLKYRLSHIGSIRTVKQKQDMNDLMVNELYIAASSDSEGNFELTRNHKLFQANYLMGAGDYRAALNSYKELDSLFEQNQQFWSNPPIYYLSVLEGVLGSNYNEIPYFLDKLRKLISDSTSLEFKVNATCLLFQYELFPYLDKGDFSKCTQLMVDYQEILYDKEAWLSPIRKSELFLYTTLVHVGNQEYKTAKKYISNAIIDHNIKYLPLMRTIRLVRLIVFYEVQEHELIQYESRSITRSLSSPKEQTFKTERIILWFLNKRNIPILKKDREAFWEKLSPEIHELYNNKYESQLLRLFDFTAWMESKIRKEKLSEVLRARSSAKEC
;
A
#
# COMPACT_ATOMS: atom_id res chain seq x y z
N VAL A 1 16.08 -4.16 25.25
CA VAL A 1 16.39 -4.85 23.97
C VAL A 1 15.88 -6.31 23.95
N PRO A 2 15.96 -7.14 25.03
CA PRO A 2 15.48 -8.52 24.99
C PRO A 2 13.98 -8.66 24.74
N MET A 3 13.13 -7.81 25.33
CA MET A 3 11.67 -7.89 25.15
C MET A 3 11.23 -7.66 23.72
N LYS A 4 11.84 -6.70 22.99
CA LYS A 4 11.52 -6.48 21.56
C LYS A 4 11.80 -7.71 20.69
N ARG A 5 12.81 -8.52 21.02
CA ARG A 5 13.13 -9.72 20.24
C ARG A 5 12.10 -10.83 20.47
N VAL A 6 11.61 -11.00 21.69
CA VAL A 6 10.55 -11.99 22.02
C VAL A 6 9.27 -11.66 21.25
N ASP A 7 8.85 -10.40 21.28
CA ASP A 7 7.66 -9.96 20.56
C ASP A 7 7.82 -10.15 19.03
N SER A 8 9.04 -9.92 18.50
CA SER A 8 9.35 -10.20 17.09
C SER A 8 9.24 -11.69 16.76
N VAL A 9 9.72 -12.58 17.63
CA VAL A 9 9.61 -14.03 17.42
C VAL A 9 8.14 -14.49 17.52
N ILE A 10 7.39 -13.97 18.46
CA ILE A 10 5.95 -14.24 18.59
C ILE A 10 5.24 -13.85 17.29
N SER A 11 5.45 -12.61 16.82
CA SER A 11 4.87 -12.12 15.58
C SER A 11 5.28 -12.96 14.36
N LEU A 12 6.57 -13.36 14.29
CA LEU A 12 7.09 -14.21 13.21
C LEU A 12 6.41 -15.58 13.20
N ILE A 13 6.25 -16.25 14.34
CA ILE A 13 5.59 -17.55 14.45
C ILE A 13 4.11 -17.47 14.08
N TYR A 14 3.41 -16.41 14.50
CA TYR A 14 2.02 -16.19 14.12
C TYR A 14 1.85 -15.89 12.62
N SER A 15 2.86 -15.31 11.99
CA SER A 15 2.88 -15.04 10.55
C SER A 15 3.02 -16.29 9.69
N LEU A 16 3.54 -17.38 10.25
CA LEU A 16 3.79 -18.60 9.51
C LEU A 16 2.49 -19.26 9.02
N SER A 17 2.41 -19.57 7.74
CA SER A 17 1.37 -20.41 7.16
C SER A 17 1.42 -21.85 7.73
N LYS A 18 0.34 -22.59 7.60
CA LYS A 18 0.29 -24.02 8.00
C LYS A 18 1.41 -24.85 7.36
N SER A 19 1.74 -24.58 6.09
CA SER A 19 2.82 -25.24 5.36
C SER A 19 4.20 -24.89 5.92
N GLU A 20 4.45 -23.62 6.26
CA GLU A 20 5.72 -23.15 6.83
C GLU A 20 5.93 -23.71 8.24
N LYS A 21 4.88 -23.73 9.08
CA LYS A 21 4.91 -24.39 10.40
C LYS A 21 5.24 -25.87 10.29
N LYS A 22 4.60 -26.59 9.35
CA LYS A 22 4.89 -28.00 9.10
C LYS A 22 6.34 -28.21 8.65
N HIS A 23 6.85 -27.38 7.75
CA HIS A 23 8.22 -27.48 7.24
C HIS A 23 9.24 -27.24 8.37
N PHE A 24 9.04 -26.20 9.17
CA PHE A 24 9.87 -25.90 10.34
C PHE A 24 9.88 -27.09 11.32
N SER A 25 8.70 -27.61 11.68
CA SER A 25 8.58 -28.79 12.56
C SER A 25 9.30 -30.01 12.00
N LEU A 26 9.24 -30.27 10.68
CA LEU A 26 9.94 -31.39 10.06
C LEU A 26 11.47 -31.24 10.04
N GLN A 27 11.98 -30.01 9.89
CA GLN A 27 13.41 -29.75 10.01
C GLN A 27 13.92 -30.00 11.44
N VAL A 28 13.13 -29.63 12.41
CA VAL A 28 13.42 -29.78 13.84
C VAL A 28 13.39 -31.24 14.30
N ILE A 29 12.44 -32.04 13.83
CA ILE A 29 12.35 -33.47 14.17
C ILE A 29 13.59 -34.24 13.70
N LYS A 30 14.30 -33.79 12.69
CA LYS A 30 15.57 -34.38 12.25
C LYS A 30 16.72 -34.11 13.22
N ASP A 31 16.67 -33.03 14.01
CA ASP A 31 17.63 -32.72 15.06
C ASP A 31 17.17 -33.43 16.37
N LYS A 32 17.59 -34.64 16.59
CA LYS A 32 17.17 -35.60 17.65
C LYS A 32 17.33 -35.14 19.11
N GLU A 33 17.65 -33.89 19.41
CA GLU A 33 17.83 -33.37 20.76
C GLU A 33 16.70 -32.39 21.14
N GLU A 34 16.17 -32.52 22.38
CA GLU A 34 15.32 -31.49 22.97
C GLU A 34 16.13 -30.21 23.18
N LYS A 35 15.98 -29.28 22.25
CA LYS A 35 16.69 -28.00 22.31
C LYS A 35 15.79 -26.94 22.93
N ASP A 36 16.35 -26.11 23.79
CA ASP A 36 15.66 -25.04 24.53
C ASP A 36 14.78 -24.14 23.65
N TYR A 37 15.23 -23.84 22.43
CA TYR A 37 14.46 -22.99 21.50
C TYR A 37 13.14 -23.64 21.03
N LEU A 38 13.04 -24.99 21.06
CA LEU A 38 11.83 -25.71 20.73
C LEU A 38 10.78 -25.62 21.83
N VAL A 39 11.24 -25.58 23.07
CA VAL A 39 10.36 -25.33 24.21
C VAL A 39 9.69 -23.97 24.06
N ILE A 40 10.46 -22.94 23.66
CA ILE A 40 9.89 -21.60 23.40
C ILE A 40 8.89 -21.62 22.23
N TYR A 41 9.22 -22.30 21.12
CA TYR A 41 8.32 -22.43 19.98
C TYR A 41 7.00 -23.12 20.36
N ASP A 42 7.08 -24.21 21.12
CA ASP A 42 5.91 -24.96 21.60
C ASP A 42 5.04 -24.12 22.56
N ILE A 43 5.64 -23.37 23.47
CA ILE A 43 4.94 -22.43 24.37
C ILE A 43 4.16 -21.40 23.55
N ILE A 44 4.79 -20.78 22.55
CA ILE A 44 4.16 -19.73 21.74
C ILE A 44 2.99 -20.30 20.93
N ILE A 45 3.14 -21.48 20.30
CA ILE A 45 2.07 -22.09 19.49
C ILE A 45 0.86 -22.50 20.34
N LYS A 46 1.09 -23.03 21.55
CA LYS A 46 0.02 -23.50 22.44
C LYS A 46 -0.68 -22.37 23.20
N SER A 47 -0.07 -21.21 23.29
CA SER A 47 -0.66 -20.05 23.98
C SER A 47 -1.69 -19.36 23.11
N LYS A 48 -2.86 -19.00 23.68
CA LYS A 48 -3.88 -18.21 22.97
C LYS A 48 -3.51 -16.73 22.83
N GLN A 49 -2.77 -16.18 23.78
CA GLN A 49 -2.32 -14.78 23.79
C GLN A 49 -0.91 -14.70 24.41
N PRO A 50 0.14 -15.12 23.68
CA PRO A 50 1.49 -15.06 24.20
C PRO A 50 1.95 -13.60 24.30
N ASN A 51 2.57 -13.25 25.43
CA ASN A 51 3.36 -12.06 25.57
C ASN A 51 4.75 -12.42 26.09
N GLY A 52 5.73 -11.53 25.92
CA GLY A 52 7.12 -11.81 26.25
C GLY A 52 7.33 -12.30 27.70
N ASN A 53 6.60 -11.75 28.67
CA ASN A 53 6.72 -12.14 30.08
C ASN A 53 6.17 -13.55 30.33
N ILE A 54 4.98 -13.85 29.83
CA ILE A 54 4.33 -15.17 29.97
C ILE A 54 5.22 -16.25 29.34
N VAL A 55 5.76 -15.99 28.15
CA VAL A 55 6.64 -16.94 27.45
C VAL A 55 7.91 -17.18 28.24
N LYS A 56 8.50 -16.15 28.84
CA LYS A 56 9.71 -16.24 29.66
C LYS A 56 9.47 -17.02 30.95
N GLU A 57 8.39 -16.74 31.67
CA GLU A 57 8.01 -17.44 32.91
C GLU A 57 7.76 -18.93 32.65
N GLU A 58 6.98 -19.26 31.62
CA GLU A 58 6.67 -20.62 31.23
C GLU A 58 7.91 -21.39 30.75
N PHE A 59 8.86 -20.72 30.08
CA PHE A 59 10.12 -21.32 29.68
C PHE A 59 10.95 -21.74 30.90
N TYR A 60 11.17 -20.85 31.89
CA TYR A 60 11.94 -21.18 33.08
C TYR A 60 11.24 -22.22 33.96
N ARG A 61 9.89 -22.30 33.92
CA ARG A 61 9.16 -23.36 34.60
C ARG A 61 9.47 -24.75 34.00
N ARG A 62 9.63 -24.85 32.69
CA ARG A 62 9.93 -26.11 31.99
C ARG A 62 11.42 -26.40 31.91
N ASN A 63 12.24 -25.39 31.81
CA ASN A 63 13.68 -25.50 31.72
C ASN A 63 14.41 -24.48 32.64
N PRO A 64 14.53 -24.78 33.95
CA PRO A 64 15.12 -23.84 34.92
C PRO A 64 16.59 -23.47 34.64
N ASN A 65 17.35 -24.36 33.98
CA ASN A 65 18.77 -24.18 33.71
C ASN A 65 19.03 -23.62 32.30
N GLY A 66 17.99 -23.41 31.49
CA GLY A 66 18.11 -22.91 30.11
C GLY A 66 18.38 -21.40 30.06
N SER A 67 19.06 -20.95 29.00
CA SER A 67 19.23 -19.53 28.71
C SER A 67 18.15 -19.05 27.75
N PHE A 68 17.14 -18.35 28.28
CA PHE A 68 16.03 -17.83 27.49
C PHE A 68 16.49 -16.88 26.37
N GLU A 69 17.41 -15.97 26.69
CA GLU A 69 17.92 -14.95 25.77
C GLU A 69 18.67 -15.57 24.57
N VAL A 70 19.47 -16.60 24.82
CA VAL A 70 20.19 -17.34 23.77
C VAL A 70 19.22 -18.16 22.93
N SER A 71 18.29 -18.85 23.58
CA SER A 71 17.31 -19.70 22.91
C SER A 71 16.36 -18.93 22.03
N ILE A 72 15.90 -17.73 22.43
CA ILE A 72 15.04 -16.87 21.63
C ILE A 72 15.78 -16.32 20.39
N GLN A 73 17.06 -15.95 20.55
CA GLN A 73 17.88 -15.51 19.43
C GLN A 73 18.08 -16.66 18.42
N TYR A 74 18.40 -17.85 18.90
CA TYR A 74 18.59 -19.01 18.05
C TYR A 74 17.30 -19.42 17.32
N LEU A 75 16.15 -19.35 18.01
CA LEU A 75 14.85 -19.59 17.40
C LEU A 75 14.56 -18.59 16.27
N TYR A 76 14.86 -17.31 16.49
CA TYR A 76 14.70 -16.28 15.46
C TYR A 76 15.53 -16.59 14.22
N GLU A 77 16.82 -16.93 14.39
CA GLU A 77 17.71 -17.28 13.29
C GLU A 77 17.23 -18.52 12.53
N LYS A 78 16.86 -19.57 13.24
CA LYS A 78 16.33 -20.80 12.63
C LYS A 78 15.03 -20.58 11.86
N LEU A 79 14.11 -19.76 12.38
CA LEU A 79 12.88 -19.41 11.67
C LEU A 79 13.18 -18.62 10.40
N THR A 80 14.05 -17.63 10.46
CA THR A 80 14.43 -16.82 9.30
C THR A 80 15.15 -17.62 8.23
N ASP A 81 16.07 -18.53 8.61
CA ASP A 81 16.76 -19.44 7.69
C ASP A 81 15.79 -20.41 6.99
N THR A 82 14.82 -20.93 7.76
CA THR A 82 13.78 -21.80 7.21
C THR A 82 12.93 -21.06 6.19
N LEU A 83 12.49 -19.83 6.51
CA LEU A 83 11.72 -19.00 5.60
C LEU A 83 12.52 -18.66 4.34
N LEU A 84 13.80 -18.32 4.48
CA LEU A 84 14.69 -18.05 3.35
C LEU A 84 14.79 -19.27 2.44
N THR A 85 14.96 -20.48 3.02
CA THR A 85 15.04 -21.72 2.27
C THR A 85 13.75 -22.04 1.49
N LEU A 86 12.59 -21.74 2.09
CA LEU A 86 11.30 -21.92 1.44
C LEU A 86 11.02 -20.91 0.33
N ARG A 87 11.63 -19.73 0.40
CA ARG A 87 11.47 -18.67 -0.63
C ARG A 87 12.34 -18.86 -1.85
N LYS A 88 13.50 -19.51 -1.71
CA LYS A 88 14.47 -19.71 -2.80
C LYS A 88 13.89 -20.26 -4.10
N LYS A 89 12.80 -21.04 -4.07
CA LYS A 89 12.14 -21.62 -5.25
C LYS A 89 10.85 -20.92 -5.68
N LYS A 90 10.47 -19.86 -5.00
CA LYS A 90 9.16 -19.19 -5.21
C LYS A 90 9.30 -17.74 -5.65
N ASP A 91 10.50 -17.18 -5.55
CA ASP A 91 10.77 -15.79 -5.86
C ASP A 91 12.08 -15.73 -6.64
N ILE A 92 12.01 -15.25 -7.86
CA ILE A 92 13.14 -15.21 -8.80
C ILE A 92 14.32 -14.42 -8.25
N TYR A 93 14.08 -13.36 -7.46
CA TYR A 93 15.14 -12.57 -6.86
C TYR A 93 16.00 -13.40 -5.89
N TYR A 94 15.35 -14.19 -5.01
CA TYR A 94 16.06 -15.07 -4.09
C TYR A 94 16.76 -16.22 -4.81
N ASP A 95 16.17 -16.72 -5.90
CA ASP A 95 16.74 -17.82 -6.69
C ASP A 95 18.03 -17.36 -7.38
N LEU A 96 17.99 -16.21 -8.04
CA LEU A 96 19.17 -15.61 -8.70
C LEU A 96 20.29 -15.28 -7.70
N LEU A 97 19.97 -14.71 -6.53
CA LEU A 97 20.98 -14.46 -5.46
C LEU A 97 21.60 -15.76 -4.97
N ASN A 98 20.79 -16.80 -4.79
CA ASN A 98 21.28 -18.11 -4.38
C ASN A 98 22.23 -18.72 -5.43
N ASP A 99 21.94 -18.56 -6.72
CA ASP A 99 22.79 -19.06 -7.79
C ASP A 99 24.11 -18.30 -7.90
N LEU A 100 24.11 -16.98 -7.64
CA LEU A 100 25.37 -16.24 -7.48
C LEU A 100 26.23 -16.78 -6.33
N CYS A 101 25.62 -17.09 -5.18
CA CYS A 101 26.34 -17.66 -4.04
C CYS A 101 26.90 -19.05 -4.37
N LYS A 102 26.13 -19.89 -5.07
CA LYS A 102 26.60 -21.21 -5.52
C LYS A 102 27.74 -21.09 -6.54
N ALA A 103 27.62 -20.22 -7.53
CA ALA A 103 28.68 -19.98 -8.51
C ALA A 103 30.00 -19.61 -7.82
N ARG A 104 29.95 -18.74 -6.81
CA ARG A 104 31.12 -18.38 -6.01
C ARG A 104 31.71 -19.59 -5.28
N MET A 105 30.89 -20.41 -4.61
CA MET A 105 31.34 -21.62 -3.93
C MET A 105 31.96 -22.64 -4.89
N LEU A 106 31.42 -22.80 -6.10
CA LEU A 106 31.96 -23.69 -7.13
C LEU A 106 33.34 -23.20 -7.58
N TYR A 107 33.52 -21.89 -7.81
CA TYR A 107 34.81 -21.31 -8.15
C TYR A 107 35.86 -21.56 -7.06
N GLU A 108 35.52 -21.34 -5.78
CA GLU A 108 36.40 -21.58 -4.61
C GLU A 108 36.83 -23.05 -4.47
N ARG A 109 36.09 -23.97 -5.10
CA ARG A 109 36.38 -25.44 -5.16
C ARG A 109 37.03 -25.87 -6.45
N SER A 110 37.43 -24.93 -7.32
CA SER A 110 38.02 -25.18 -8.64
C SER A 110 37.13 -25.94 -9.62
N LEU A 111 35.79 -25.88 -9.40
CA LEU A 111 34.77 -26.39 -10.31
C LEU A 111 34.37 -25.26 -11.29
N PHE A 112 35.32 -24.95 -12.20
CA PHE A 112 35.19 -23.76 -13.04
C PHE A 112 34.12 -23.90 -14.12
N GLU A 113 33.97 -25.06 -14.75
CA GLU A 113 32.96 -25.28 -15.79
C GLU A 113 31.55 -25.09 -15.24
N GLU A 114 31.25 -25.72 -14.13
CA GLU A 114 29.96 -25.59 -13.43
C GLU A 114 29.69 -24.17 -12.94
N CYS A 115 30.77 -23.47 -12.48
CA CYS A 115 30.67 -22.08 -12.07
C CYS A 115 30.24 -21.18 -13.24
N PHE A 116 30.92 -21.31 -14.41
CA PHE A 116 30.58 -20.48 -15.58
C PHE A 116 29.24 -20.87 -16.20
N GLU A 117 28.85 -22.14 -16.20
CA GLU A 117 27.51 -22.54 -16.60
C GLU A 117 26.44 -21.88 -15.72
N MET A 118 26.63 -21.90 -14.40
CA MET A 118 25.71 -21.25 -13.45
C MET A 118 25.64 -19.73 -13.64
N LEU A 119 26.79 -19.04 -13.80
CA LEU A 119 26.83 -17.62 -14.09
C LEU A 119 26.12 -17.27 -15.41
N SER A 120 26.38 -18.05 -16.47
CA SER A 120 25.72 -17.87 -17.76
C SER A 120 24.19 -17.98 -17.65
N ASN A 121 23.69 -18.97 -16.92
CA ASN A 121 22.26 -19.14 -16.67
C ASN A 121 21.69 -18.00 -15.84
N THR A 122 22.40 -17.57 -14.79
CA THR A 122 22.01 -16.42 -13.94
C THR A 122 21.93 -15.13 -14.76
N ILE A 123 22.92 -14.87 -15.65
CA ILE A 123 22.93 -13.70 -16.55
C ILE A 123 21.70 -13.73 -17.47
N LYS A 124 21.42 -14.86 -18.13
CA LYS A 124 20.24 -15.00 -19.02
C LYS A 124 18.92 -14.75 -18.28
N GLN A 125 18.77 -15.32 -17.09
CA GLN A 125 17.57 -15.13 -16.28
C GLN A 125 17.46 -13.70 -15.78
N ALA A 126 18.55 -13.09 -15.31
CA ALA A 126 18.55 -11.70 -14.87
C ALA A 126 18.20 -10.74 -16.01
N GLN A 127 18.65 -11.00 -17.24
CA GLN A 127 18.25 -10.25 -18.43
C GLN A 127 16.77 -10.42 -18.75
N PHE A 128 16.24 -11.66 -18.69
CA PHE A 128 14.84 -11.93 -18.97
C PHE A 128 13.88 -11.26 -18.00
N TYR A 129 14.24 -11.19 -16.70
CA TYR A 129 13.47 -10.53 -15.66
C TYR A 129 13.87 -9.05 -15.45
N GLU A 130 14.71 -8.49 -16.33
CA GLU A 130 15.26 -7.13 -16.21
C GLU A 130 15.84 -6.80 -14.82
N ASN A 131 16.36 -7.80 -14.10
CA ASN A 131 17.00 -7.58 -12.81
C ASN A 131 18.43 -7.08 -13.03
N ASN A 132 18.54 -5.79 -13.29
CA ASN A 132 19.79 -5.14 -13.68
C ASN A 132 20.84 -5.15 -12.57
N GLU A 133 20.45 -5.15 -11.30
CA GLU A 133 21.35 -5.22 -10.14
C GLU A 133 22.05 -6.59 -10.09
N ILE A 134 21.29 -7.68 -10.16
CA ILE A 134 21.86 -9.02 -10.17
C ILE A 134 22.66 -9.28 -11.44
N LEU A 135 22.18 -8.80 -12.60
CA LEU A 135 22.90 -8.86 -13.85
C LEU A 135 24.28 -8.22 -13.73
N THR A 136 24.36 -7.03 -13.12
CA THR A 136 25.64 -6.33 -12.89
C THR A 136 26.59 -7.14 -12.01
N ILE A 137 26.07 -7.75 -10.94
CA ILE A 137 26.88 -8.57 -10.04
C ILE A 137 27.39 -9.83 -10.77
N ALA A 138 26.51 -10.50 -11.52
CA ALA A 138 26.86 -11.72 -12.27
C ALA A 138 27.93 -11.46 -13.33
N LEU A 139 27.78 -10.39 -14.13
CA LEU A 139 28.76 -9.99 -15.14
C LEU A 139 30.10 -9.62 -14.51
N LYS A 140 30.09 -8.91 -13.37
CA LYS A 140 31.31 -8.56 -12.63
C LYS A 140 32.04 -9.82 -12.16
N LEU A 141 31.34 -10.77 -11.55
CA LEU A 141 31.93 -12.03 -11.08
C LEU A 141 32.50 -12.84 -12.25
N GLU A 142 31.76 -12.94 -13.34
CA GLU A 142 32.22 -13.64 -14.54
C GLU A 142 33.53 -13.06 -15.07
N LEU A 143 33.61 -11.72 -15.24
CA LEU A 143 34.82 -11.06 -15.71
C LEU A 143 35.99 -11.19 -14.74
N GLU A 144 35.73 -11.12 -13.43
CA GLU A 144 36.77 -11.31 -12.40
C GLU A 144 37.35 -12.74 -12.45
N TYR A 145 36.52 -13.74 -12.60
CA TYR A 145 36.95 -15.14 -12.67
C TYR A 145 37.68 -15.46 -13.98
N LEU A 146 37.20 -14.92 -15.10
CA LEU A 146 37.89 -15.01 -16.39
C LEU A 146 39.28 -14.40 -16.33
N LEU A 147 39.42 -13.20 -15.73
CA LEU A 147 40.70 -12.56 -15.54
C LEU A 147 41.70 -13.43 -14.72
N ARG A 148 41.20 -14.02 -13.62
CA ARG A 148 42.04 -14.89 -12.76
C ARG A 148 42.52 -16.17 -13.46
N LEU A 149 41.75 -16.64 -14.46
CA LEU A 149 42.10 -17.83 -15.26
C LEU A 149 42.82 -17.46 -16.57
N ASN A 150 43.25 -16.21 -16.77
CA ASN A 150 43.83 -15.71 -17.99
C ASN A 150 43.01 -15.91 -19.25
N PHE A 151 41.66 -15.71 -19.14
CA PHE A 151 40.68 -15.71 -20.22
C PHE A 151 40.72 -16.98 -21.09
N PRO A 152 40.50 -18.19 -20.53
CA PRO A 152 40.57 -19.44 -21.30
C PRO A 152 39.51 -19.44 -22.42
N ASN A 153 39.92 -19.80 -23.63
CA ASN A 153 39.06 -19.95 -24.80
C ASN A 153 38.21 -18.70 -25.16
N MET A 154 38.69 -17.49 -24.85
CA MET A 154 37.99 -16.27 -25.10
C MET A 154 38.76 -15.39 -26.12
N THR A 155 38.02 -14.83 -27.06
CA THR A 155 38.53 -13.83 -28.01
C THR A 155 38.46 -12.42 -27.41
N GLU A 156 39.30 -11.52 -27.91
CA GLU A 156 39.28 -10.10 -27.51
C GLU A 156 37.89 -9.47 -27.82
N GLN A 157 37.27 -9.85 -28.94
CA GLN A 157 35.93 -9.36 -29.31
C GLN A 157 34.86 -9.77 -28.30
N GLU A 158 34.89 -11.01 -27.82
CA GLU A 158 33.96 -11.48 -26.77
C GLU A 158 34.17 -10.74 -25.45
N LEU A 159 35.42 -10.47 -25.08
CA LEU A 159 35.72 -9.70 -23.89
C LEU A 159 35.19 -8.26 -24.00
N PHE A 160 35.42 -7.60 -25.16
CA PHE A 160 34.84 -6.28 -25.42
C PHE A 160 33.30 -6.28 -25.36
N HIS A 161 32.65 -7.31 -25.92
CA HIS A 161 31.19 -7.45 -25.87
C HIS A 161 30.67 -7.60 -24.42
N LYS A 162 31.34 -8.38 -23.56
CA LYS A 162 30.98 -8.49 -22.14
C LYS A 162 31.10 -7.15 -21.41
N HIS A 163 32.17 -6.40 -21.62
CA HIS A 163 32.32 -5.07 -21.07
C HIS A 163 31.27 -4.07 -21.60
N PHE A 164 30.91 -4.18 -22.88
CA PHE A 164 29.85 -3.37 -23.46
C PHE A 164 28.50 -3.64 -22.77
N ILE A 165 28.12 -4.91 -22.60
CA ILE A 165 26.88 -5.28 -21.90
C ILE A 165 26.90 -4.73 -20.45
N GLN A 166 28.02 -4.87 -19.75
CA GLN A 166 28.15 -4.35 -18.38
C GLN A 166 27.95 -2.83 -18.33
N ASN A 167 28.57 -2.08 -19.22
CA ASN A 167 28.42 -0.63 -19.29
C ASN A 167 26.99 -0.20 -19.64
N GLU A 168 26.33 -0.87 -20.58
CA GLU A 168 24.94 -0.58 -20.92
C GLU A 168 24.00 -0.89 -19.76
N THR A 169 24.26 -1.98 -19.00
CA THR A 169 23.48 -2.30 -17.79
C THR A 169 23.62 -1.21 -16.73
N LEU A 170 24.84 -0.71 -16.50
CA LEU A 170 25.06 0.40 -15.55
C LEU A 170 24.36 1.70 -15.98
N LYS A 171 24.37 2.01 -17.28
CA LYS A 171 23.61 3.15 -17.82
C LYS A 171 22.11 2.99 -17.59
N LYS A 172 21.56 1.78 -17.79
CA LYS A 172 20.14 1.48 -17.50
C LYS A 172 19.83 1.69 -16.03
N ILE A 173 20.62 1.14 -15.12
CA ILE A 173 20.46 1.32 -13.66
C ILE A 173 20.44 2.80 -13.29
N ARG A 174 21.36 3.58 -13.85
CA ARG A 174 21.41 5.03 -13.60
C ARG A 174 20.10 5.71 -14.01
N LYS A 175 19.61 5.47 -15.26
CA LYS A 175 18.36 6.05 -15.75
C LYS A 175 17.15 5.64 -14.91
N ILE A 176 17.06 4.36 -14.55
CA ILE A 176 16.00 3.83 -13.66
C ILE A 176 16.03 4.55 -12.32
N THR A 177 17.24 4.74 -11.75
CA THR A 177 17.42 5.44 -10.47
C THR A 177 16.99 6.90 -10.55
N GLU A 178 17.35 7.60 -11.62
CA GLU A 178 16.95 9.00 -11.85
C GLU A 178 15.41 9.13 -11.93
N GLN A 179 14.72 8.29 -12.72
CA GLN A 179 13.26 8.28 -12.79
C GLN A 179 12.59 7.90 -11.47
N SER A 180 13.10 6.87 -10.78
CA SER A 180 12.59 6.46 -9.48
C SER A 180 12.71 7.56 -8.44
N SER A 181 13.81 8.34 -8.48
CA SER A 181 14.02 9.49 -7.58
C SER A 181 12.94 10.55 -7.79
N LEU A 182 12.61 10.87 -9.04
CA LEU A 182 11.53 11.83 -9.36
C LEU A 182 10.16 11.31 -8.88
N HIS A 183 9.88 10.04 -9.12
CA HIS A 183 8.64 9.42 -8.63
C HIS A 183 8.54 9.46 -7.10
N ASN A 184 9.64 9.19 -6.39
CA ASN A 184 9.70 9.28 -4.93
C ASN A 184 9.46 10.72 -4.44
N LEU A 185 10.05 11.72 -5.10
CA LEU A 185 9.82 13.13 -4.79
C LEU A 185 8.37 13.54 -5.05
N LEU A 186 7.76 13.08 -6.15
CA LEU A 186 6.34 13.31 -6.42
C LEU A 186 5.47 12.71 -5.31
N LYS A 187 5.69 11.46 -4.94
CA LYS A 187 4.94 10.79 -3.85
C LYS A 187 5.15 11.51 -2.52
N TYR A 188 6.38 11.93 -2.21
CA TYR A 188 6.67 12.71 -1.00
C TYR A 188 5.87 14.01 -0.97
N ARG A 189 5.91 14.82 -2.04
CA ARG A 189 5.16 16.08 -2.13
C ARG A 189 3.66 15.85 -2.00
N LEU A 190 3.10 14.88 -2.75
CA LEU A 190 1.68 14.53 -2.66
C LEU A 190 1.28 14.05 -1.25
N SER A 191 2.13 13.29 -0.57
CA SER A 191 1.86 12.85 0.80
C SER A 191 1.77 14.02 1.79
N HIS A 192 2.53 15.10 1.58
CA HIS A 192 2.52 16.27 2.44
C HIS A 192 1.36 17.23 2.17
N ILE A 193 0.92 17.34 0.93
CA ILE A 193 -0.20 18.23 0.55
C ILE A 193 -1.55 17.49 0.47
N GLY A 194 -1.55 16.17 0.44
CA GLY A 194 -2.71 15.29 0.23
C GLY A 194 -3.03 15.13 -1.25
N SER A 195 -3.54 16.15 -1.89
CA SER A 195 -3.80 16.23 -3.33
C SER A 195 -3.58 17.66 -3.82
N ILE A 196 -3.38 17.82 -5.11
CA ILE A 196 -3.22 19.16 -5.72
C ILE A 196 -4.59 19.82 -5.80
N ARG A 197 -4.85 20.76 -4.87
CA ARG A 197 -6.13 21.44 -4.68
C ARG A 197 -6.10 22.92 -5.05
N THR A 198 -4.94 23.43 -5.51
CA THR A 198 -4.78 24.84 -5.93
C THR A 198 -3.87 24.95 -7.13
N VAL A 199 -4.02 26.05 -7.91
CA VAL A 199 -3.13 26.36 -9.03
C VAL A 199 -1.67 26.48 -8.56
N LYS A 200 -1.46 27.10 -7.38
CA LYS A 200 -0.12 27.25 -6.80
C LYS A 200 0.51 25.87 -6.51
N GLN A 201 -0.23 24.97 -5.84
CA GLN A 201 0.26 23.60 -5.59
C GLN A 201 0.60 22.87 -6.89
N LYS A 202 -0.16 23.11 -7.98
CA LYS A 202 0.15 22.55 -9.30
C LYS A 202 1.45 23.14 -9.86
N GLN A 203 1.65 24.45 -9.72
CA GLN A 203 2.90 25.12 -10.16
C GLN A 203 4.11 24.64 -9.37
N ASP A 204 3.95 24.34 -8.06
CA ASP A 204 5.01 23.79 -7.21
C ASP A 204 5.47 22.37 -7.61
N MET A 205 4.78 21.72 -8.58
CA MET A 205 5.17 20.42 -9.15
C MET A 205 5.81 20.54 -10.54
N ASN A 206 5.87 21.76 -11.14
CA ASN A 206 6.34 21.92 -12.51
C ASN A 206 7.81 21.51 -12.72
N ASP A 207 8.65 21.72 -11.71
CA ASP A 207 10.04 21.29 -11.73
C ASP A 207 10.18 19.77 -11.92
N LEU A 208 9.34 18.98 -11.24
CA LEU A 208 9.34 17.51 -11.38
C LEU A 208 8.87 17.09 -12.78
N MET A 209 7.84 17.76 -13.32
CA MET A 209 7.32 17.47 -14.65
C MET A 209 8.36 17.79 -15.74
N VAL A 210 9.05 18.92 -15.63
CA VAL A 210 10.10 19.30 -16.59
C VAL A 210 11.26 18.32 -16.56
N ASN A 211 11.73 17.95 -15.35
CA ASN A 211 12.81 16.99 -15.20
C ASN A 211 12.42 15.60 -15.73
N GLU A 212 11.19 15.17 -15.48
CA GLU A 212 10.69 13.89 -15.98
C GLU A 212 10.65 13.85 -17.50
N LEU A 213 10.10 14.90 -18.14
CA LEU A 213 10.09 15.02 -19.60
C LEU A 213 11.50 15.03 -20.20
N TYR A 214 12.45 15.68 -19.52
CA TYR A 214 13.85 15.69 -19.97
C TYR A 214 14.47 14.27 -19.92
N ILE A 215 14.26 13.53 -18.82
CA ILE A 215 14.75 12.15 -18.69
C ILE A 215 14.09 11.26 -19.75
N ALA A 216 12.77 11.36 -19.92
CA ALA A 216 12.03 10.56 -20.89
C ALA A 216 12.52 10.83 -22.33
N ALA A 217 12.72 12.11 -22.71
CA ALA A 217 13.21 12.48 -24.03
C ALA A 217 14.67 12.03 -24.31
N SER A 218 15.49 11.94 -23.25
CA SER A 218 16.89 11.50 -23.35
C SER A 218 17.06 9.98 -23.27
N SER A 219 15.96 9.24 -23.08
CA SER A 219 15.98 7.80 -22.88
C SER A 219 15.48 7.08 -24.13
N ASP A 220 16.32 6.19 -24.72
CA ASP A 220 15.85 5.10 -25.56
C ASP A 220 15.07 4.12 -24.66
N SER A 221 13.78 4.42 -24.44
CA SER A 221 12.91 3.57 -23.63
C SER A 221 12.36 2.38 -24.39
N GLU A 222 12.58 2.31 -25.70
CA GLU A 222 12.13 1.19 -26.54
C GLU A 222 12.75 -0.13 -26.04
N GLY A 223 11.90 -1.03 -25.59
CA GLY A 223 12.28 -2.37 -25.12
C GLY A 223 12.71 -2.50 -23.66
N ASN A 224 12.62 -1.45 -22.83
CA ASN A 224 12.88 -1.55 -21.40
C ASN A 224 11.57 -1.39 -20.61
N PHE A 225 11.10 -2.51 -20.03
CA PHE A 225 9.85 -2.54 -19.26
C PHE A 225 9.90 -1.59 -18.06
N GLU A 226 10.99 -1.64 -17.27
CA GLU A 226 11.09 -0.88 -16.03
C GLU A 226 11.13 0.63 -16.26
N LEU A 227 11.87 1.10 -17.26
CA LEU A 227 11.90 2.51 -17.62
C LEU A 227 10.53 2.99 -18.11
N THR A 228 9.89 2.23 -19.01
CA THR A 228 8.55 2.54 -19.53
C THR A 228 7.51 2.57 -18.42
N ARG A 229 7.56 1.58 -17.52
CA ARG A 229 6.69 1.50 -16.33
C ARG A 229 6.86 2.74 -15.43
N ASN A 230 8.10 3.10 -15.09
CA ASN A 230 8.38 4.21 -14.18
C ASN A 230 7.93 5.55 -14.76
N HIS A 231 8.18 5.78 -16.05
CA HIS A 231 7.72 6.96 -16.77
C HIS A 231 6.19 7.09 -16.73
N LYS A 232 5.48 6.07 -17.19
CA LYS A 232 4.02 6.08 -17.21
C LYS A 232 3.41 6.15 -15.81
N LEU A 233 4.02 5.49 -14.83
CA LEU A 233 3.55 5.52 -13.44
C LEU A 233 3.72 6.91 -12.81
N PHE A 234 4.81 7.62 -13.12
CA PHE A 234 4.99 9.01 -12.70
C PHE A 234 3.87 9.89 -13.25
N GLN A 235 3.62 9.82 -14.57
CA GLN A 235 2.56 10.58 -15.23
C GLN A 235 1.18 10.29 -14.66
N ALA A 236 0.83 9.00 -14.51
CA ALA A 236 -0.44 8.57 -13.97
C ALA A 236 -0.66 9.08 -12.54
N ASN A 237 0.35 8.97 -11.66
CA ASN A 237 0.27 9.46 -10.29
C ASN A 237 0.16 10.99 -10.20
N TYR A 238 0.86 11.71 -11.07
CA TYR A 238 0.74 13.17 -11.16
C TYR A 238 -0.69 13.58 -11.54
N LEU A 239 -1.23 12.99 -12.61
CA LEU A 239 -2.58 13.26 -13.11
C LEU A 239 -3.64 12.93 -12.06
N MET A 240 -3.49 11.78 -11.39
CA MET A 240 -4.35 11.38 -10.26
C MET A 240 -4.31 12.43 -9.14
N GLY A 241 -3.12 12.84 -8.72
CA GLY A 241 -2.93 13.86 -7.69
C GLY A 241 -3.49 15.22 -8.08
N ALA A 242 -3.46 15.57 -9.37
CA ALA A 242 -4.03 16.79 -9.92
C ALA A 242 -5.55 16.76 -10.14
N GLY A 243 -6.21 15.62 -9.86
CA GLY A 243 -7.64 15.43 -10.07
C GLY A 243 -8.05 15.27 -11.54
N ASP A 244 -7.09 14.99 -12.41
CA ASP A 244 -7.35 14.68 -13.83
C ASP A 244 -7.53 13.17 -14.03
N TYR A 245 -8.63 12.66 -13.48
CA TYR A 245 -8.90 11.22 -13.39
C TYR A 245 -9.05 10.53 -14.74
N ARG A 246 -9.56 11.24 -15.77
CA ARG A 246 -9.74 10.67 -17.10
C ARG A 246 -8.38 10.44 -17.78
N ALA A 247 -7.50 11.42 -17.72
CA ALA A 247 -6.15 11.29 -18.27
C ALA A 247 -5.31 10.26 -17.46
N ALA A 248 -5.46 10.27 -16.14
CA ALA A 248 -4.82 9.27 -15.27
C ALA A 248 -5.26 7.85 -15.64
N LEU A 249 -6.56 7.62 -15.86
CA LEU A 249 -7.11 6.33 -16.28
C LEU A 249 -6.47 5.82 -17.56
N ASN A 250 -6.31 6.68 -18.57
CA ASN A 250 -5.67 6.29 -19.83
C ASN A 250 -4.22 5.83 -19.59
N SER A 251 -3.44 6.58 -18.80
CA SER A 251 -2.07 6.19 -18.46
C SER A 251 -2.01 4.88 -17.66
N TYR A 252 -2.94 4.64 -16.74
CA TYR A 252 -3.02 3.37 -16.00
C TYR A 252 -3.46 2.19 -16.89
N LYS A 253 -4.36 2.40 -17.85
CA LYS A 253 -4.72 1.36 -18.84
C LYS A 253 -3.55 1.00 -19.76
N GLU A 254 -2.74 1.98 -20.17
CA GLU A 254 -1.51 1.71 -20.90
C GLU A 254 -0.51 0.92 -20.06
N LEU A 255 -0.40 1.20 -18.75
CA LEU A 255 0.40 0.41 -17.82
C LEU A 255 -0.16 -1.02 -17.66
N ASP A 256 -1.46 -1.19 -17.54
CA ASP A 256 -2.10 -2.51 -17.47
C ASP A 256 -1.79 -3.33 -18.73
N SER A 257 -1.91 -2.73 -19.91
CA SER A 257 -1.54 -3.36 -21.19
C SER A 257 -0.06 -3.73 -21.25
N LEU A 258 0.82 -2.89 -20.71
CA LEU A 258 2.26 -3.17 -20.62
C LEU A 258 2.52 -4.41 -19.75
N PHE A 259 1.83 -4.54 -18.61
CA PHE A 259 1.93 -5.71 -17.76
C PHE A 259 1.31 -6.95 -18.41
N GLU A 260 0.21 -6.84 -19.16
CA GLU A 260 -0.37 -7.97 -19.88
C GLU A 260 0.56 -8.55 -20.95
N GLN A 261 1.32 -7.70 -21.63
CA GLN A 261 2.34 -8.10 -22.59
C GLN A 261 3.58 -8.72 -21.91
N ASN A 262 3.78 -8.46 -20.62
CA ASN A 262 4.95 -8.86 -19.85
C ASN A 262 4.55 -9.55 -18.53
N GLN A 263 3.82 -10.67 -18.64
CA GLN A 263 3.23 -11.36 -17.48
C GLN A 263 4.25 -11.86 -16.45
N GLN A 264 5.52 -12.06 -16.84
CA GLN A 264 6.60 -12.41 -15.92
C GLN A 264 6.81 -11.37 -14.80
N PHE A 265 6.36 -10.12 -14.99
CA PHE A 265 6.47 -9.05 -13.99
C PHE A 265 5.24 -8.90 -13.09
N TRP A 266 4.16 -9.69 -13.27
CA TRP A 266 2.96 -9.59 -12.43
C TRP A 266 3.24 -9.92 -10.98
N SER A 267 4.02 -10.96 -10.74
CA SER A 267 4.28 -11.51 -9.41
C SER A 267 5.66 -11.17 -8.83
N ASN A 268 6.53 -10.47 -9.60
CA ASN A 268 7.93 -10.28 -9.24
C ASN A 268 8.41 -8.81 -9.43
N PRO A 269 8.24 -7.95 -8.43
CA PRO A 269 7.40 -8.05 -7.23
C PRO A 269 5.94 -7.63 -7.50
N PRO A 270 4.95 -8.26 -6.86
CA PRO A 270 3.53 -8.03 -7.14
C PRO A 270 3.04 -6.63 -6.78
N ILE A 271 3.76 -5.91 -5.94
CA ILE A 271 3.41 -4.55 -5.50
C ILE A 271 3.36 -3.54 -6.67
N TYR A 272 4.16 -3.75 -7.71
CA TYR A 272 4.15 -2.85 -8.86
C TYR A 272 2.85 -2.98 -9.66
N TYR A 273 2.38 -4.20 -9.90
CA TYR A 273 1.11 -4.39 -10.59
C TYR A 273 -0.08 -4.00 -9.70
N LEU A 274 0.00 -4.26 -8.39
CA LEU A 274 -1.00 -3.78 -7.43
C LEU A 274 -1.19 -2.27 -7.51
N SER A 275 -0.11 -1.48 -7.62
CA SER A 275 -0.21 -0.02 -7.71
C SER A 275 -0.88 0.46 -9.01
N VAL A 276 -0.75 -0.30 -10.10
CA VAL A 276 -1.45 -0.02 -11.37
C VAL A 276 -2.95 -0.32 -11.21
N LEU A 277 -3.31 -1.49 -10.68
CA LEU A 277 -4.70 -1.85 -10.42
C LEU A 277 -5.39 -0.85 -9.48
N GLU A 278 -4.71 -0.44 -8.42
CA GLU A 278 -5.19 0.61 -7.52
C GLU A 278 -5.45 1.93 -8.25
N GLY A 279 -4.55 2.32 -9.15
CA GLY A 279 -4.70 3.52 -9.96
C GLY A 279 -5.88 3.46 -10.92
N VAL A 280 -6.07 2.33 -11.62
CA VAL A 280 -7.23 2.11 -12.50
C VAL A 280 -8.53 2.18 -11.70
N LEU A 281 -8.62 1.42 -10.60
CA LEU A 281 -9.79 1.36 -9.74
C LEU A 281 -10.11 2.75 -9.15
N GLY A 282 -9.10 3.51 -8.73
CA GLY A 282 -9.27 4.87 -8.23
C GLY A 282 -9.69 5.91 -9.28
N SER A 283 -9.47 5.62 -10.56
CA SER A 283 -9.77 6.54 -11.66
C SER A 283 -11.14 6.33 -12.30
N ASN A 284 -11.67 5.10 -12.28
CA ASN A 284 -12.89 4.74 -13.04
C ASN A 284 -13.79 3.74 -12.29
N TYR A 285 -15.07 4.09 -12.17
CA TYR A 285 -16.09 3.23 -11.56
C TYR A 285 -16.79 2.26 -12.54
N ASN A 286 -16.67 2.46 -13.84
CA ASN A 286 -17.48 1.69 -14.82
C ASN A 286 -16.91 0.32 -15.17
N GLU A 287 -15.60 0.12 -15.04
CA GLU A 287 -14.91 -1.13 -15.40
C GLU A 287 -14.42 -1.91 -14.16
N ILE A 288 -14.89 -1.55 -12.97
CA ILE A 288 -14.46 -2.13 -11.69
C ILE A 288 -14.49 -3.66 -11.69
N PRO A 289 -15.56 -4.38 -12.12
CA PRO A 289 -15.59 -5.83 -12.00
C PRO A 289 -14.42 -6.55 -12.69
N TYR A 290 -14.04 -6.12 -13.89
CA TYR A 290 -12.89 -6.67 -14.62
C TYR A 290 -11.57 -6.53 -13.86
N PHE A 291 -11.31 -5.34 -13.32
CA PHE A 291 -10.07 -5.08 -12.57
C PHE A 291 -10.08 -5.72 -11.17
N LEU A 292 -11.24 -5.89 -10.55
CA LEU A 292 -11.37 -6.66 -9.31
C LEU A 292 -11.02 -8.13 -9.53
N ASP A 293 -11.39 -8.73 -10.67
CA ASP A 293 -11.01 -10.11 -10.97
C ASP A 293 -9.49 -10.27 -11.17
N LYS A 294 -8.84 -9.30 -11.83
CA LYS A 294 -7.37 -9.25 -11.90
C LYS A 294 -6.74 -9.12 -10.51
N LEU A 295 -7.31 -8.28 -9.65
CA LEU A 295 -6.83 -8.12 -8.27
C LEU A 295 -7.00 -9.42 -7.47
N ARG A 296 -8.14 -10.11 -7.59
CA ARG A 296 -8.37 -11.43 -6.95
C ARG A 296 -7.33 -12.45 -7.41
N LYS A 297 -7.03 -12.50 -8.72
CA LYS A 297 -5.99 -13.37 -9.27
C LYS A 297 -4.62 -13.04 -8.67
N LEU A 298 -4.23 -11.77 -8.65
CA LEU A 298 -2.96 -11.33 -8.08
C LEU A 298 -2.83 -11.69 -6.58
N ILE A 299 -3.92 -11.58 -5.81
CA ILE A 299 -3.99 -11.99 -4.41
C ILE A 299 -3.81 -13.51 -4.27
N SER A 300 -4.47 -14.31 -5.12
CA SER A 300 -4.38 -15.78 -5.07
C SER A 300 -2.96 -16.27 -5.35
N ASP A 301 -2.30 -15.69 -6.33
CA ASP A 301 -0.98 -16.08 -6.82
C ASP A 301 0.16 -15.70 -5.87
N SER A 302 -0.05 -14.68 -5.03
CA SER A 302 0.96 -14.24 -4.07
C SER A 302 1.20 -15.26 -2.96
N THR A 303 2.43 -15.36 -2.48
CA THR A 303 2.81 -16.19 -1.32
C THR A 303 2.97 -15.36 -0.03
N SER A 304 3.01 -14.04 -0.14
CA SER A 304 3.19 -13.12 1.00
C SER A 304 1.86 -12.85 1.71
N LEU A 305 1.78 -13.16 3.00
CA LEU A 305 0.59 -12.87 3.81
C LEU A 305 0.37 -11.35 3.93
N GLU A 306 1.43 -10.58 4.16
CA GLU A 306 1.35 -9.12 4.23
C GLU A 306 0.77 -8.54 2.95
N PHE A 307 1.30 -8.96 1.79
CA PHE A 307 0.77 -8.54 0.49
C PHE A 307 -0.71 -8.91 0.34
N LYS A 308 -1.09 -10.15 0.67
CA LYS A 308 -2.47 -10.62 0.58
C LYS A 308 -3.42 -9.76 1.41
N VAL A 309 -3.08 -9.47 2.66
CA VAL A 309 -3.93 -8.68 3.55
C VAL A 309 -4.08 -7.25 3.03
N ASN A 310 -2.98 -6.61 2.59
CA ASN A 310 -3.02 -5.25 2.06
C ASN A 310 -3.80 -5.16 0.72
N ALA A 311 -3.59 -6.12 -0.18
CA ALA A 311 -4.32 -6.18 -1.45
C ALA A 311 -5.81 -6.53 -1.25
N THR A 312 -6.12 -7.38 -0.27
CA THR A 312 -7.52 -7.69 0.11
C THR A 312 -8.22 -6.46 0.72
N CYS A 313 -7.49 -5.62 1.45
CA CYS A 313 -8.04 -4.34 1.93
C CYS A 313 -8.45 -3.43 0.77
N LEU A 314 -7.64 -3.37 -0.29
CA LEU A 314 -7.99 -2.66 -1.51
C LEU A 314 -9.22 -3.27 -2.20
N LEU A 315 -9.27 -4.58 -2.33
CA LEU A 315 -10.43 -5.30 -2.89
C LEU A 315 -11.71 -4.97 -2.12
N PHE A 316 -11.68 -5.09 -0.79
CA PHE A 316 -12.80 -4.75 0.08
C PHE A 316 -13.31 -3.31 -0.14
N GLN A 317 -12.40 -2.34 -0.25
CA GLN A 317 -12.78 -0.94 -0.47
C GLN A 317 -13.58 -0.75 -1.76
N TYR A 318 -13.10 -1.32 -2.87
CA TYR A 318 -13.75 -1.16 -4.17
C TYR A 318 -15.03 -1.99 -4.32
N GLU A 319 -15.20 -3.06 -3.55
CA GLU A 319 -16.48 -3.76 -3.42
C GLU A 319 -17.46 -2.98 -2.54
N LEU A 320 -16.98 -2.23 -1.55
CA LEU A 320 -17.78 -1.44 -0.63
C LEU A 320 -18.34 -0.17 -1.28
N PHE A 321 -17.55 0.54 -2.10
CA PHE A 321 -17.88 1.86 -2.62
C PHE A 321 -19.23 1.95 -3.31
N PRO A 322 -19.66 1.03 -4.21
CA PRO A 322 -20.96 1.11 -4.85
C PRO A 322 -22.13 1.08 -3.88
N TYR A 323 -22.01 0.36 -2.77
CA TYR A 323 -23.04 0.30 -1.73
C TYR A 323 -23.02 1.52 -0.81
N LEU A 324 -21.81 2.01 -0.50
CA LEU A 324 -21.62 3.21 0.30
C LEU A 324 -22.19 4.45 -0.41
N ASP A 325 -21.91 4.61 -1.70
CA ASP A 325 -22.40 5.71 -2.53
C ASP A 325 -23.93 5.70 -2.69
N LYS A 326 -24.53 4.50 -2.74
CA LYS A 326 -25.99 4.33 -2.81
C LYS A 326 -26.67 4.37 -1.43
N GLY A 327 -25.91 4.47 -0.35
CA GLY A 327 -26.45 4.46 1.02
C GLY A 327 -27.04 3.10 1.44
N ASP A 328 -26.59 1.99 0.83
CA ASP A 328 -26.97 0.63 1.22
C ASP A 328 -26.06 0.10 2.32
N PHE A 329 -26.20 0.71 3.51
CA PHE A 329 -25.37 0.39 4.65
C PHE A 329 -25.55 -1.02 5.20
N SER A 330 -26.68 -1.68 4.89
CA SER A 330 -26.89 -3.09 5.27
C SER A 330 -25.97 -4.02 4.50
N LYS A 331 -25.80 -3.83 3.19
CA LYS A 331 -24.82 -4.56 2.38
C LYS A 331 -23.40 -4.23 2.76
N CYS A 332 -23.11 -2.96 3.09
CA CYS A 332 -21.79 -2.58 3.62
C CYS A 332 -21.45 -3.35 4.90
N THR A 333 -22.41 -3.49 5.82
CA THR A 333 -22.21 -4.27 7.06
C THR A 333 -21.99 -5.75 6.77
N GLN A 334 -22.72 -6.33 5.80
CA GLN A 334 -22.51 -7.71 5.40
C GLN A 334 -21.08 -7.93 4.87
N LEU A 335 -20.61 -7.04 3.99
CA LEU A 335 -19.22 -7.09 3.50
C LEU A 335 -18.19 -7.00 4.63
N MET A 336 -18.41 -6.16 5.64
CA MET A 336 -17.52 -6.08 6.80
C MET A 336 -17.43 -7.43 7.55
N VAL A 337 -18.56 -8.15 7.67
CA VAL A 337 -18.60 -9.49 8.27
C VAL A 337 -17.86 -10.50 7.40
N ASP A 338 -18.05 -10.47 6.08
CA ASP A 338 -17.42 -11.40 5.13
C ASP A 338 -15.88 -11.25 5.14
N TYR A 339 -15.38 -10.04 5.38
CA TYR A 339 -13.96 -9.73 5.46
C TYR A 339 -13.37 -9.72 6.89
N GLN A 340 -14.15 -10.08 7.93
CA GLN A 340 -13.75 -10.03 9.33
C GLN A 340 -12.42 -10.77 9.57
N GLU A 341 -12.37 -12.05 9.20
CA GLU A 341 -11.22 -12.92 9.46
C GLU A 341 -9.92 -12.45 8.79
N ILE A 342 -10.02 -11.87 7.58
CA ILE A 342 -8.84 -11.54 6.80
C ILE A 342 -8.35 -10.10 7.01
N LEU A 343 -9.21 -9.16 7.37
CA LEU A 343 -8.86 -7.75 7.56
C LEU A 343 -8.85 -7.34 9.03
N TYR A 344 -9.96 -7.51 9.74
CA TYR A 344 -10.10 -7.00 11.10
C TYR A 344 -9.32 -7.85 12.11
N ASP A 345 -9.35 -9.17 11.97
CA ASP A 345 -8.58 -10.07 12.85
C ASP A 345 -7.08 -10.08 12.52
N LYS A 346 -6.70 -9.57 11.35
CA LYS A 346 -5.31 -9.44 10.89
C LYS A 346 -4.87 -7.98 10.66
N GLU A 347 -5.49 -7.04 11.35
CA GLU A 347 -5.19 -5.61 11.20
C GLU A 347 -3.71 -5.23 11.44
N ALA A 348 -2.99 -6.05 12.22
CA ALA A 348 -1.56 -5.88 12.46
C ALA A 348 -0.68 -6.05 11.20
N TRP A 349 -1.22 -6.69 10.15
CA TRP A 349 -0.55 -6.92 8.86
C TRP A 349 -0.81 -5.81 7.85
N LEU A 350 -1.76 -4.93 8.14
CA LEU A 350 -2.05 -3.79 7.29
C LEU A 350 -0.95 -2.74 7.40
N SER A 351 -0.56 -2.19 6.26
CA SER A 351 0.25 -0.98 6.24
C SER A 351 -0.49 0.17 6.92
N PRO A 352 0.19 1.18 7.46
CA PRO A 352 -0.47 2.31 8.13
C PRO A 352 -1.54 2.99 7.25
N ILE A 353 -1.28 3.07 5.93
CA ILE A 353 -2.23 3.64 4.96
C ILE A 353 -3.48 2.76 4.89
N ARG A 354 -3.33 1.47 4.63
CA ARG A 354 -4.47 0.53 4.50
C ARG A 354 -5.27 0.40 5.79
N LYS A 355 -4.61 0.43 6.93
CA LYS A 355 -5.27 0.44 8.24
C LYS A 355 -6.12 1.69 8.44
N SER A 356 -5.61 2.85 8.07
CA SER A 356 -6.35 4.11 8.16
C SER A 356 -7.53 4.16 7.20
N GLU A 357 -7.37 3.63 5.99
CA GLU A 357 -8.46 3.47 5.01
C GLU A 357 -9.55 2.54 5.54
N LEU A 358 -9.18 1.34 6.00
CA LEU A 358 -10.11 0.38 6.58
C LEU A 358 -10.95 1.02 7.69
N PHE A 359 -10.31 1.71 8.63
CA PHE A 359 -11.00 2.34 9.75
C PHE A 359 -11.85 3.54 9.33
N LEU A 360 -11.41 4.32 8.34
CA LEU A 360 -12.20 5.40 7.77
C LEU A 360 -13.51 4.87 7.17
N TYR A 361 -13.44 3.89 6.28
CA TYR A 361 -14.63 3.35 5.63
C TYR A 361 -15.54 2.59 6.59
N THR A 362 -14.97 1.84 7.53
CA THR A 362 -15.73 1.24 8.64
C THR A 362 -16.48 2.31 9.45
N THR A 363 -15.83 3.42 9.74
CA THR A 363 -16.48 4.56 10.43
C THR A 363 -17.65 5.10 9.63
N LEU A 364 -17.51 5.28 8.30
CA LEU A 364 -18.57 5.79 7.44
C LEU A 364 -19.79 4.84 7.39
N VAL A 365 -19.57 3.53 7.38
CA VAL A 365 -20.66 2.54 7.46
C VAL A 365 -21.41 2.67 8.79
N HIS A 366 -20.71 2.76 9.92
CA HIS A 366 -21.34 2.95 11.22
C HIS A 366 -22.06 4.31 11.35
N VAL A 367 -21.53 5.38 10.73
CA VAL A 367 -22.24 6.68 10.64
C VAL A 367 -23.54 6.53 9.87
N GLY A 368 -23.53 5.81 8.74
CA GLY A 368 -24.72 5.53 7.95
C GLY A 368 -25.79 4.72 8.68
N ASN A 369 -25.35 3.76 9.50
CA ASN A 369 -26.22 2.96 10.38
C ASN A 369 -26.65 3.70 11.66
N GLN A 370 -26.19 4.94 11.88
CA GLN A 370 -26.43 5.73 13.10
C GLN A 370 -25.82 5.12 14.39
N GLU A 371 -24.78 4.30 14.23
CA GLU A 371 -24.04 3.65 15.32
C GLU A 371 -22.85 4.53 15.74
N TYR A 372 -23.11 5.75 16.18
CA TYR A 372 -22.09 6.79 16.36
C TYR A 372 -21.04 6.47 17.42
N LYS A 373 -21.39 5.70 18.48
CA LYS A 373 -20.41 5.27 19.50
C LYS A 373 -19.36 4.34 18.92
N THR A 374 -19.80 3.39 18.08
CA THR A 374 -18.91 2.46 17.37
C THR A 374 -18.07 3.22 16.34
N ALA A 375 -18.68 4.13 15.58
CA ALA A 375 -17.98 5.00 14.65
C ALA A 375 -16.86 5.79 15.34
N LYS A 376 -17.10 6.33 16.55
CA LYS A 376 -16.09 7.05 17.34
C LYS A 376 -14.89 6.16 17.69
N LYS A 377 -15.11 4.89 18.04
CA LYS A 377 -14.04 3.94 18.34
C LYS A 377 -13.12 3.74 17.12
N TYR A 378 -13.70 3.46 15.95
CA TYR A 378 -12.92 3.20 14.74
C TYR A 378 -12.17 4.45 14.25
N ILE A 379 -12.80 5.62 14.19
CA ILE A 379 -12.12 6.83 13.74
C ILE A 379 -11.01 7.29 14.70
N SER A 380 -11.12 7.00 15.99
CA SER A 380 -10.07 7.27 16.96
C SER A 380 -8.86 6.37 16.72
N ASN A 381 -9.08 5.11 16.39
CA ASN A 381 -8.03 4.16 16.06
C ASN A 381 -7.33 4.49 14.73
N ALA A 382 -8.02 5.13 13.79
CA ALA A 382 -7.40 5.58 12.54
C ALA A 382 -6.30 6.64 12.72
N ILE A 383 -6.21 7.30 13.89
CA ILE A 383 -5.33 8.45 14.14
C ILE A 383 -4.21 8.16 15.16
N ILE A 384 -4.17 6.97 15.75
CA ILE A 384 -3.24 6.63 16.86
C ILE A 384 -1.76 6.64 16.42
N ASP A 385 -1.45 6.38 15.15
CA ASP A 385 -0.07 6.36 14.69
C ASP A 385 0.43 7.76 14.33
N HIS A 386 1.53 8.20 14.97
CA HIS A 386 2.17 9.49 14.69
C HIS A 386 2.68 9.63 13.23
N ASN A 387 2.87 8.51 12.53
CA ASN A 387 3.27 8.47 11.12
C ASN A 387 2.13 8.85 10.17
N ILE A 388 0.89 8.88 10.66
CA ILE A 388 -0.33 9.14 9.86
C ILE A 388 -0.46 10.61 9.45
N LYS A 389 0.27 11.55 10.07
CA LYS A 389 0.18 13.00 9.77
C LYS A 389 0.35 13.35 8.29
N TYR A 390 1.03 12.52 7.53
CA TYR A 390 1.36 12.73 6.13
C TYR A 390 0.53 11.87 5.17
N LEU A 391 -0.52 11.19 5.63
CA LEU A 391 -1.39 10.43 4.73
C LEU A 391 -2.27 11.36 3.90
N PRO A 392 -2.42 11.09 2.59
CA PRO A 392 -3.32 11.84 1.72
C PRO A 392 -4.76 11.95 2.28
N LEU A 393 -5.22 10.89 2.96
CA LEU A 393 -6.56 10.80 3.56
C LEU A 393 -6.70 11.53 4.91
N MET A 394 -5.62 12.04 5.50
CA MET A 394 -5.69 12.63 6.86
C MET A 394 -6.72 13.75 6.96
N ARG A 395 -6.86 14.59 5.93
CA ARG A 395 -7.85 15.67 5.92
C ARG A 395 -9.28 15.11 5.95
N THR A 396 -9.57 14.10 5.13
CA THR A 396 -10.86 13.41 5.13
C THR A 396 -11.14 12.75 6.48
N ILE A 397 -10.18 12.03 7.04
CA ILE A 397 -10.30 11.39 8.36
C ILE A 397 -10.64 12.42 9.44
N ARG A 398 -9.98 13.59 9.45
CA ARG A 398 -10.25 14.67 10.42
C ARG A 398 -11.65 15.27 10.24
N LEU A 399 -12.12 15.44 9.00
CA LEU A 399 -13.48 15.93 8.75
C LEU A 399 -14.55 14.90 9.14
N VAL A 400 -14.33 13.60 8.84
CA VAL A 400 -15.22 12.53 9.28
C VAL A 400 -15.24 12.44 10.81
N ARG A 401 -14.10 12.63 11.48
CA ARG A 401 -14.05 12.69 12.95
C ARG A 401 -14.90 13.83 13.50
N LEU A 402 -14.91 14.98 12.86
CA LEU A 402 -15.79 16.09 13.24
C LEU A 402 -17.28 15.75 13.07
N ILE A 403 -17.65 15.03 11.99
CA ILE A 403 -19.01 14.51 11.82
C ILE A 403 -19.39 13.60 13.00
N VAL A 404 -18.52 12.67 13.35
CA VAL A 404 -18.76 11.75 14.48
C VAL A 404 -18.91 12.52 15.79
N PHE A 405 -18.06 13.53 16.07
CA PHE A 405 -18.20 14.38 17.26
C PHE A 405 -19.52 15.16 17.26
N TYR A 406 -19.97 15.62 16.10
CA TYR A 406 -21.27 16.30 15.98
C TYR A 406 -22.42 15.37 16.34
N GLU A 407 -22.40 14.13 15.83
CA GLU A 407 -23.44 13.12 16.09
C GLU A 407 -23.47 12.64 17.54
N VAL A 408 -22.33 12.59 18.21
CA VAL A 408 -22.25 12.28 19.66
C VAL A 408 -22.35 13.51 20.57
N GLN A 409 -22.59 14.72 19.99
CA GLN A 409 -22.77 16.00 20.69
C GLN A 409 -21.56 16.47 21.51
N GLU A 410 -20.33 16.15 21.08
CA GLU A 410 -19.09 16.58 21.73
C GLU A 410 -18.61 17.96 21.23
N HIS A 411 -19.32 19.00 21.60
CA HIS A 411 -19.13 20.37 21.08
C HIS A 411 -17.73 20.95 21.33
N GLU A 412 -17.10 20.66 22.46
CA GLU A 412 -15.76 21.14 22.77
C GLU A 412 -14.71 20.58 21.81
N LEU A 413 -14.82 19.27 21.50
CA LEU A 413 -13.93 18.62 20.56
C LEU A 413 -14.12 19.14 19.14
N ILE A 414 -15.36 19.45 18.75
CA ILE A 414 -15.64 20.09 17.45
C ILE A 414 -14.92 21.44 17.35
N GLN A 415 -15.02 22.28 18.37
CA GLN A 415 -14.39 23.61 18.36
C GLN A 415 -12.86 23.49 18.29
N TYR A 416 -12.27 22.60 19.09
CA TYR A 416 -10.82 22.37 19.11
C TYR A 416 -10.30 21.92 17.75
N GLU A 417 -10.90 20.85 17.19
CA GLU A 417 -10.50 20.26 15.92
C GLU A 417 -10.76 21.20 14.74
N SER A 418 -11.91 21.91 14.72
CA SER A 418 -12.24 22.91 13.71
C SER A 418 -11.21 24.04 13.66
N ARG A 419 -10.78 24.56 14.81
CA ARG A 419 -9.72 25.59 14.88
C ARG A 419 -8.39 25.04 14.35
N SER A 420 -8.06 23.79 14.66
CA SER A 420 -6.84 23.15 14.19
C SER A 420 -6.86 22.98 12.66
N ILE A 421 -7.98 22.54 12.08
CA ILE A 421 -8.12 22.41 10.61
C ILE A 421 -8.05 23.81 9.98
N THR A 422 -8.79 24.78 10.47
CA THR A 422 -8.80 26.16 9.94
C THR A 422 -7.39 26.77 9.88
N ARG A 423 -6.55 26.52 10.89
CA ARG A 423 -5.14 26.97 10.89
C ARG A 423 -4.29 26.28 9.82
N SER A 424 -4.65 25.06 9.43
CA SER A 424 -3.95 24.31 8.37
C SER A 424 -4.41 24.71 6.97
N LEU A 425 -5.54 25.39 6.82
CA LEU A 425 -6.00 25.94 5.56
C LEU A 425 -5.23 27.21 5.28
N SER A 426 -4.73 27.38 4.06
CA SER A 426 -4.02 28.57 3.63
C SER A 426 -4.88 29.85 3.76
N SER A 427 -4.22 30.99 3.73
CA SER A 427 -4.73 32.35 3.97
C SER A 427 -6.22 32.56 3.68
N PRO A 428 -6.96 33.28 4.56
CA PRO A 428 -8.39 33.61 4.37
C PRO A 428 -8.70 34.37 3.08
N LYS A 429 -7.69 34.99 2.44
CA LYS A 429 -7.84 35.76 1.20
C LYS A 429 -7.90 34.93 -0.07
N GLU A 430 -7.46 33.66 -0.02
CA GLU A 430 -7.57 32.75 -1.14
C GLU A 430 -8.93 32.03 -1.08
N GLN A 431 -9.69 32.09 -2.18
CA GLN A 431 -10.98 31.36 -2.32
C GLN A 431 -10.72 29.85 -2.57
N THR A 432 -9.86 29.24 -1.77
CA THR A 432 -9.47 27.85 -1.84
C THR A 432 -10.07 27.06 -0.68
N PHE A 433 -10.18 25.74 -0.85
CA PHE A 433 -10.72 24.83 0.17
C PHE A 433 -12.16 25.21 0.60
N LYS A 434 -12.99 25.57 -0.39
CA LYS A 434 -14.41 25.94 -0.15
C LYS A 434 -15.16 24.80 0.53
N THR A 435 -14.92 23.56 0.11
CA THR A 435 -15.58 22.37 0.66
C THR A 435 -15.34 22.25 2.16
N GLU A 436 -14.09 22.34 2.61
CA GLU A 436 -13.75 22.27 4.03
C GLU A 436 -14.36 23.45 4.80
N ARG A 437 -14.33 24.66 4.24
CA ARG A 437 -14.90 25.85 4.88
C ARG A 437 -16.41 25.74 5.08
N ILE A 438 -17.14 25.24 4.11
CA ILE A 438 -18.60 25.01 4.21
C ILE A 438 -18.89 23.96 5.28
N ILE A 439 -18.14 22.84 5.32
CA ILE A 439 -18.32 21.79 6.33
C ILE A 439 -18.05 22.37 7.73
N LEU A 440 -16.93 23.09 7.92
CA LEU A 440 -16.58 23.70 9.21
C LEU A 440 -17.60 24.76 9.64
N TRP A 441 -18.08 25.57 8.70
CA TRP A 441 -19.16 26.53 8.97
C TRP A 441 -20.42 25.84 9.44
N PHE A 442 -20.87 24.78 8.75
CA PHE A 442 -22.05 24.03 9.11
C PHE A 442 -21.93 23.39 10.50
N LEU A 443 -20.80 22.76 10.81
CA LEU A 443 -20.55 22.12 12.11
C LEU A 443 -20.54 23.11 13.28
N ASN A 444 -20.14 24.35 13.05
CA ASN A 444 -20.13 25.41 14.05
C ASN A 444 -21.46 26.15 14.13
N LYS A 445 -22.38 25.94 13.18
CA LYS A 445 -23.69 26.58 13.17
C LYS A 445 -24.63 25.89 14.16
N ARG A 446 -25.03 26.60 15.23
CA ARG A 446 -25.83 26.01 16.30
C ARG A 446 -27.35 25.95 16.00
N ASN A 447 -27.85 26.72 15.01
CA ASN A 447 -29.27 26.87 14.76
C ASN A 447 -29.66 26.44 13.35
N ILE A 448 -30.03 25.18 13.20
CA ILE A 448 -30.79 24.70 12.03
C ILE A 448 -32.26 25.05 12.27
N PRO A 449 -33.00 25.61 11.28
CA PRO A 449 -34.39 25.95 11.44
C PRO A 449 -35.23 24.77 11.91
N ILE A 450 -36.23 25.05 12.79
CA ILE A 450 -37.09 24.02 13.38
C ILE A 450 -38.20 23.59 12.40
N LEU A 451 -38.80 24.56 11.72
CA LEU A 451 -39.93 24.35 10.81
C LEU A 451 -39.46 23.77 9.49
N LYS A 452 -40.22 22.82 8.92
CA LYS A 452 -39.88 22.13 7.67
C LYS A 452 -39.69 23.10 6.51
N LYS A 453 -40.63 24.08 6.34
CA LYS A 453 -40.54 25.09 5.28
C LYS A 453 -39.27 25.94 5.37
N ASP A 454 -38.86 26.31 6.56
CA ASP A 454 -37.65 27.12 6.75
C ASP A 454 -36.36 26.31 6.51
N ARG A 455 -36.40 24.99 6.77
CA ARG A 455 -35.28 24.09 6.47
C ARG A 455 -35.13 23.89 4.96
N GLU A 456 -36.24 23.74 4.24
CA GLU A 456 -36.23 23.65 2.79
C GLU A 456 -35.69 24.94 2.16
N ALA A 457 -36.18 26.09 2.59
CA ALA A 457 -35.66 27.39 2.14
C ALA A 457 -34.14 27.57 2.49
N PHE A 458 -33.73 27.06 3.64
CA PHE A 458 -32.33 27.09 4.03
C PHE A 458 -31.45 26.22 3.14
N TRP A 459 -31.94 25.02 2.78
CA TRP A 459 -31.25 24.12 1.86
C TRP A 459 -31.20 24.70 0.44
N GLU A 460 -32.32 25.22 -0.08
CA GLU A 460 -32.38 25.87 -1.39
C GLU A 460 -31.37 27.03 -1.52
N LYS A 461 -31.18 27.80 -0.46
CA LYS A 461 -30.18 28.87 -0.43
C LYS A 461 -28.75 28.37 -0.47
N LEU A 462 -28.46 27.19 0.12
CA LEU A 462 -27.13 26.58 0.17
C LEU A 462 -26.80 25.75 -1.08
N SER A 463 -27.83 25.18 -1.72
CA SER A 463 -27.71 24.27 -2.84
C SER A 463 -26.88 24.80 -4.03
N PRO A 464 -26.99 26.06 -4.48
CA PRO A 464 -26.18 26.58 -5.57
C PRO A 464 -24.66 26.56 -5.24
N GLU A 465 -24.30 26.92 -4.02
CA GLU A 465 -22.90 26.89 -3.56
C GLU A 465 -22.37 25.45 -3.52
N ILE A 466 -23.19 24.52 -3.06
CA ILE A 466 -22.85 23.07 -3.08
C ILE A 466 -22.67 22.57 -4.51
N HIS A 467 -23.54 22.99 -5.43
CA HIS A 467 -23.45 22.57 -6.83
C HIS A 467 -22.16 23.06 -7.50
N GLU A 468 -21.71 24.28 -7.16
CA GLU A 468 -20.41 24.82 -7.60
C GLU A 468 -19.22 23.93 -7.14
N LEU A 469 -19.30 23.33 -5.92
CA LEU A 469 -18.25 22.44 -5.43
C LEU A 469 -18.08 21.20 -6.29
N TYR A 470 -19.17 20.60 -6.76
CA TYR A 470 -19.10 19.41 -7.63
C TYR A 470 -18.51 19.73 -9.00
N ASN A 471 -18.77 20.94 -9.54
CA ASN A 471 -18.27 21.38 -10.84
C ASN A 471 -16.80 21.84 -10.78
N ASN A 472 -16.27 22.11 -9.61
CA ASN A 472 -14.88 22.52 -9.43
C ASN A 472 -13.99 21.30 -9.21
N LYS A 473 -13.07 21.03 -10.13
CA LYS A 473 -12.20 19.85 -10.07
C LYS A 473 -11.32 19.78 -8.81
N TYR A 474 -10.98 20.90 -8.19
CA TYR A 474 -10.18 20.95 -6.98
C TYR A 474 -11.02 20.70 -5.73
N GLU A 475 -12.26 21.19 -5.72
CA GLU A 475 -13.15 21.03 -4.57
C GLU A 475 -13.83 19.65 -4.56
N SER A 476 -14.19 19.12 -5.72
CA SER A 476 -14.85 17.80 -5.87
C SER A 476 -14.00 16.62 -5.42
N GLN A 477 -12.66 16.74 -5.40
CA GLN A 477 -11.77 15.67 -4.97
C GLN A 477 -12.08 15.14 -3.55
N LEU A 478 -12.44 16.04 -2.61
CA LEU A 478 -12.79 15.65 -1.26
C LEU A 478 -14.13 14.92 -1.20
N LEU A 479 -15.09 15.33 -2.05
CA LEU A 479 -16.44 14.77 -2.11
C LEU A 479 -16.49 13.35 -2.74
N ARG A 480 -15.45 12.96 -3.48
CA ARG A 480 -15.34 11.60 -4.04
C ARG A 480 -15.15 10.51 -2.99
N LEU A 481 -14.50 10.84 -1.86
CA LEU A 481 -14.23 9.88 -0.80
C LEU A 481 -15.45 9.70 0.12
N PHE A 482 -16.16 10.77 0.35
CA PHE A 482 -17.42 10.79 1.10
C PHE A 482 -18.21 12.05 0.75
N ASP A 483 -19.50 11.88 0.49
CA ASP A 483 -20.39 13.00 0.20
C ASP A 483 -20.80 13.74 1.49
N PHE A 484 -19.90 14.64 1.95
CA PHE A 484 -20.13 15.48 3.12
C PHE A 484 -21.41 16.32 2.97
N THR A 485 -21.76 16.72 1.76
CA THR A 485 -22.92 17.56 1.50
C THR A 485 -24.22 16.77 1.59
N ALA A 486 -24.22 15.48 1.28
CA ALA A 486 -25.36 14.60 1.52
C ALA A 486 -25.62 14.40 3.01
N TRP A 487 -24.54 14.29 3.82
CA TRP A 487 -24.69 14.28 5.28
C TRP A 487 -25.25 15.61 5.80
N MET A 488 -24.80 16.77 5.33
CA MET A 488 -25.35 18.08 5.70
C MET A 488 -26.83 18.17 5.33
N GLU A 489 -27.22 17.76 4.12
CA GLU A 489 -28.60 17.71 3.65
C GLU A 489 -29.48 16.86 4.57
N SER A 490 -29.02 15.66 4.93
CA SER A 490 -29.72 14.77 5.84
C SER A 490 -30.03 15.42 7.20
N LYS A 491 -29.10 16.25 7.73
CA LYS A 491 -29.30 16.99 8.98
C LYS A 491 -30.27 18.15 8.83
N ILE A 492 -30.16 18.89 7.72
CA ILE A 492 -31.06 20.04 7.46
C ILE A 492 -32.49 19.54 7.24
N ARG A 493 -32.67 18.52 6.40
CA ARG A 493 -34.02 17.97 6.08
C ARG A 493 -34.58 17.08 7.19
N LYS A 494 -33.74 16.59 8.12
CA LYS A 494 -34.06 15.57 9.13
C LYS A 494 -34.45 14.22 8.49
N GLU A 495 -33.77 13.87 7.43
CA GLU A 495 -33.89 12.60 6.73
C GLU A 495 -32.72 11.67 7.08
N LYS A 496 -32.86 10.36 6.83
CA LYS A 496 -31.73 9.44 6.99
C LYS A 496 -30.69 9.67 5.89
N LEU A 497 -29.41 9.58 6.22
CA LEU A 497 -28.33 9.69 5.23
C LEU A 497 -28.50 8.71 4.08
N SER A 498 -28.97 7.49 4.35
CA SER A 498 -29.26 6.46 3.34
C SER A 498 -30.33 6.89 2.32
N GLU A 499 -31.34 7.64 2.74
CA GLU A 499 -32.43 8.14 1.89
C GLU A 499 -31.92 9.24 0.96
N VAL A 500 -31.15 10.17 1.51
CA VAL A 500 -30.52 11.27 0.73
C VAL A 500 -29.54 10.71 -0.32
N LEU A 501 -28.69 9.77 0.06
CA LEU A 501 -27.72 9.15 -0.87
C LEU A 501 -28.44 8.39 -2.00
N ARG A 502 -29.52 7.63 -1.70
CA ARG A 502 -30.33 6.95 -2.72
C ARG A 502 -30.95 7.94 -3.69
N ALA A 503 -31.57 9.01 -3.18
CA ALA A 503 -32.18 10.03 -4.03
C ALA A 503 -31.15 10.69 -4.97
N ARG A 504 -29.95 10.99 -4.48
CA ARG A 504 -28.86 11.56 -5.28
C ARG A 504 -28.29 10.56 -6.30
N SER A 505 -28.16 9.27 -5.94
CA SER A 505 -27.70 8.22 -6.85
C SER A 505 -28.68 8.04 -8.01
N SER A 506 -29.99 7.97 -7.73
CA SER A 506 -31.01 7.87 -8.77
C SER A 506 -31.05 9.07 -9.71
N ALA A 507 -30.77 10.27 -9.20
CA ALA A 507 -30.70 11.49 -10.03
C ALA A 507 -29.44 11.56 -10.93
N LYS A 508 -28.38 10.79 -10.63
CA LYS A 508 -27.17 10.69 -11.47
C LYS A 508 -27.29 9.62 -12.56
N GLU A 509 -28.18 8.64 -12.38
CA GLU A 509 -28.43 7.55 -13.35
C GLU A 509 -29.47 7.97 -14.42
N CYS A 510 -30.23 9.05 -14.23
CA CYS A 510 -31.12 9.69 -15.21
C CYS A 510 -30.41 10.80 -15.98
#